data_9a8ed9aab5ad75d602c4b648da79a415
#
_entry.id   9a8ed9aab5ad75d602c4b648da79a415
#
_cell.length_a   1.000
_cell.length_b   1.000
_cell.length_c   1.000
_cell.angle_alpha   90.00
_cell.angle_beta   90.00
_cell.angle_gamma   90.00
#
_symmetry.space_group_name_H-M   'P 1'
#
loop_
_entity.id
_entity.type
_entity.pdbx_description
1 polymer ?
#
loop_
_entity_poly.entity_id
_entity_poly.type
_entity_poly.pdbx_seq_one_letter_code
_entity_poly.pdbx_strand_id
1 'polypeptide(L)'
;MCIRDSAKVAELEVDLLAVEFTELRSLASASAGAAPGPESSILKLKGTEIQQRVAKLTVEAGGIYSSAWGAVPAGPGFARGGMSSYLASRAYTIYGGASEVQKDVVAKNVLGIKRSK
;
A
#
# COMPACT_ATOMS: atom_id res chain seq x y z
N MET A 1 -22.39 7.75 -6.31
CA MET A 1 -21.12 7.02 -6.57
C MET A 1 -21.26 6.38 -7.95
N CYS A 2 -20.32 6.61 -8.85
CA CYS A 2 -20.45 6.05 -10.20
C CYS A 2 -19.86 4.61 -10.23
N ILE A 3 -20.27 3.81 -11.21
CA ILE A 3 -19.82 2.41 -11.37
C ILE A 3 -18.28 2.31 -11.38
N ARG A 4 -17.62 3.28 -12.02
CA ARG A 4 -16.15 3.34 -12.09
C ARG A 4 -15.50 3.52 -10.72
N ASP A 5 -16.07 4.35 -9.86
CA ASP A 5 -15.53 4.60 -8.53
C ASP A 5 -15.74 3.39 -7.62
N SER A 6 -16.90 2.75 -7.72
CA SER A 6 -17.19 1.49 -7.02
C SER A 6 -16.22 0.38 -7.42
N ALA A 7 -15.89 0.27 -8.71
CA ALA A 7 -14.92 -0.71 -9.19
C ALA A 7 -13.53 -0.48 -8.60
N LYS A 8 -13.05 0.78 -8.55
CA LYS A 8 -11.75 1.11 -7.93
C LYS A 8 -11.68 0.75 -6.45
N VAL A 9 -12.78 0.98 -5.71
CA VAL A 9 -12.87 0.62 -4.29
C VAL A 9 -12.86 -0.90 -4.14
N ALA A 10 -13.66 -1.63 -4.93
CA ALA A 10 -13.72 -3.09 -4.88
C ALA A 10 -12.37 -3.74 -5.20
N GLU A 11 -11.62 -3.22 -6.18
CA GLU A 11 -10.25 -3.69 -6.47
C GLU A 11 -9.33 -3.52 -5.26
N LEU A 12 -9.42 -2.39 -4.56
CA LEU A 12 -8.62 -2.17 -3.33
C LEU A 12 -9.03 -3.11 -2.20
N GLU A 13 -10.32 -3.38 -2.03
CA GLU A 13 -10.82 -4.33 -1.03
C GLU A 13 -10.28 -5.73 -1.29
N VAL A 14 -10.26 -6.19 -2.54
CA VAL A 14 -9.69 -7.49 -2.92
C VAL A 14 -8.20 -7.55 -2.60
N ASP A 15 -7.44 -6.51 -2.97
CA ASP A 15 -6.00 -6.44 -2.67
C ASP A 15 -5.75 -6.42 -1.15
N LEU A 16 -6.57 -5.69 -0.39
CA LEU A 16 -6.47 -5.60 1.07
C LEU A 16 -6.72 -6.96 1.74
N LEU A 17 -7.78 -7.66 1.33
CA LEU A 17 -8.08 -9.01 1.80
C LEU A 17 -6.90 -9.97 1.54
N ALA A 18 -6.31 -9.91 0.35
CA ALA A 18 -5.16 -10.75 0.02
C ALA A 18 -3.94 -10.49 0.94
N VAL A 19 -3.70 -9.22 1.29
CA VAL A 19 -2.64 -8.83 2.24
C VAL A 19 -2.99 -9.33 3.65
N GLU A 20 -4.21 -9.14 4.11
CA GLU A 20 -4.69 -9.59 5.42
C GLU A 20 -4.52 -11.11 5.59
N PHE A 21 -4.97 -11.91 4.63
CA PHE A 21 -4.78 -13.36 4.67
C PHE A 21 -3.30 -13.77 4.66
N THR A 22 -2.46 -13.04 3.94
CA THR A 22 -1.02 -13.29 3.93
C THR A 22 -0.40 -12.99 5.30
N GLU A 23 -0.81 -11.90 5.93
CA GLU A 23 -0.38 -11.51 7.28
C GLU A 23 -0.82 -12.56 8.31
N LEU A 24 -2.09 -12.97 8.30
CA LEU A 24 -2.62 -14.00 9.19
C LEU A 24 -1.86 -15.33 9.07
N ARG A 25 -1.51 -15.74 7.85
CA ARG A 25 -0.67 -16.93 7.62
C ARG A 25 0.73 -16.77 8.20
N SER A 26 1.35 -15.61 8.03
CA SER A 26 2.67 -15.31 8.59
C SER A 26 2.65 -15.32 10.11
N LEU A 27 1.61 -14.74 10.72
CA LEU A 27 1.40 -14.75 12.18
C LEU A 27 1.18 -16.17 12.72
N ALA A 28 0.37 -16.98 12.04
CA ALA A 28 0.16 -18.37 12.41
C ALA A 28 1.46 -19.18 12.36
N SER A 29 2.30 -18.97 11.35
CA SER A 29 3.61 -19.62 11.25
C SER A 29 4.54 -19.16 12.36
N ALA A 30 4.57 -17.87 12.67
CA ALA A 30 5.37 -17.32 13.76
C ALA A 30 4.94 -17.85 15.13
N SER A 31 3.63 -18.00 15.38
CA SER A 31 3.09 -18.57 16.61
C SER A 31 3.44 -20.07 16.78
N ALA A 32 3.68 -20.76 15.68
CA ALA A 32 4.19 -22.14 15.67
C ALA A 32 5.73 -22.22 15.80
N GLY A 33 6.42 -21.10 16.07
CA GLY A 33 7.85 -21.05 16.26
C GLY A 33 8.70 -20.90 15.00
N ALA A 34 8.08 -20.66 13.84
CA ALA A 34 8.83 -20.40 12.61
C ALA A 34 9.44 -18.98 12.63
N ALA A 35 10.66 -18.84 12.13
CA ALA A 35 11.26 -17.53 11.94
C ALA A 35 10.51 -16.73 10.86
N PRO A 36 10.46 -15.38 10.96
CA PRO A 36 9.88 -14.54 9.92
C PRO A 36 10.50 -14.83 8.56
N GLY A 37 9.66 -15.14 7.58
CA GLY A 37 10.10 -15.49 6.25
C GLY A 37 10.11 -14.27 5.29
N PRO A 38 10.39 -14.50 4.01
CA PRO A 38 10.42 -13.47 2.97
C PRO A 38 9.02 -12.87 2.68
N GLU A 39 7.95 -13.43 3.25
CA GLU A 39 6.58 -12.95 3.17
C GLU A 39 6.46 -11.51 3.68
N SER A 40 7.29 -11.12 4.65
CA SER A 40 7.36 -9.74 5.15
C SER A 40 7.68 -8.73 4.04
N SER A 41 8.51 -9.11 3.07
CA SER A 41 8.81 -8.29 1.88
C SER A 41 7.59 -8.14 0.96
N ILE A 42 6.80 -9.21 0.80
CA ILE A 42 5.55 -9.18 0.03
C ILE A 42 4.53 -8.26 0.70
N LEU A 43 4.36 -8.41 2.02
CA LEU A 43 3.46 -7.56 2.82
C LEU A 43 3.86 -6.09 2.72
N LYS A 44 5.16 -5.79 2.82
CA LYS A 44 5.66 -4.42 2.67
C LYS A 44 5.38 -3.87 1.28
N LEU A 45 5.67 -4.60 0.21
CA LEU A 45 5.41 -4.16 -1.17
C LEU A 45 3.94 -3.87 -1.39
N LYS A 46 3.07 -4.84 -1.10
CA LYS A 46 1.63 -4.72 -1.32
C LYS A 46 0.98 -3.70 -0.40
N GLY A 47 1.36 -3.67 0.88
CA GLY A 47 0.86 -2.69 1.83
C GLY A 47 1.15 -1.25 1.40
N THR A 48 2.37 -0.97 0.92
CA THR A 48 2.72 0.38 0.44
C THR A 48 1.99 0.75 -0.86
N GLU A 49 1.79 -0.19 -1.79
CA GLU A 49 1.01 0.02 -3.00
C GLU A 49 -0.45 0.35 -2.67
N ILE A 50 -1.08 -0.41 -1.76
CA ILE A 50 -2.46 -0.18 -1.31
C ILE A 50 -2.59 1.19 -0.65
N GLN A 51 -1.69 1.54 0.28
CA GLN A 51 -1.70 2.85 0.94
C GLN A 51 -1.62 4.00 -0.05
N GLN A 52 -0.77 3.90 -1.07
CA GLN A 52 -0.67 4.91 -2.12
C GLN A 52 -1.93 4.99 -2.98
N ARG A 53 -2.58 3.87 -3.27
CA ARG A 53 -3.84 3.82 -4.02
C ARG A 53 -4.99 4.41 -3.21
N VAL A 54 -5.07 4.12 -1.90
CA VAL A 54 -6.05 4.73 -0.99
C VAL A 54 -5.87 6.25 -0.94
N ALA A 55 -4.64 6.73 -0.74
CA ALA A 55 -4.36 8.17 -0.74
C ALA A 55 -4.74 8.84 -2.06
N LYS A 56 -4.48 8.17 -3.19
CA LYS A 56 -4.89 8.64 -4.52
C LYS A 56 -6.41 8.71 -4.66
N LEU A 57 -7.13 7.68 -4.25
CA LEU A 57 -8.60 7.67 -4.30
C LEU A 57 -9.22 8.75 -3.39
N THR A 58 -8.62 9.02 -2.25
CA THR A 58 -9.06 10.12 -1.37
C THR A 58 -8.95 11.47 -2.09
N VAL A 59 -7.86 11.71 -2.81
CA VAL A 59 -7.69 12.93 -3.63
C VAL A 59 -8.71 12.96 -4.77
N GLU A 60 -8.91 11.86 -5.47
CA GLU A 60 -9.89 11.79 -6.57
C GLU A 60 -11.32 12.03 -6.06
N ALA A 61 -11.70 11.45 -4.92
CA ALA A 61 -13.02 11.63 -4.32
C ALA A 61 -13.28 13.07 -3.87
N GLY A 62 -12.27 13.74 -3.34
CA GLY A 62 -12.37 15.14 -2.91
C GLY A 62 -12.28 16.15 -4.07
N GLY A 63 -11.83 15.71 -5.23
CA GLY A 63 -11.69 16.55 -6.43
C GLY A 63 -10.85 17.80 -6.14
N ILE A 64 -11.34 18.96 -6.61
CA ILE A 64 -10.64 20.24 -6.42
C ILE A 64 -10.40 20.59 -4.95
N TYR A 65 -11.27 20.14 -4.06
CA TYR A 65 -11.11 20.41 -2.60
C TYR A 65 -9.92 19.68 -1.98
N SER A 66 -9.52 18.54 -2.54
CA SER A 66 -8.32 17.83 -2.09
C SER A 66 -7.02 18.50 -2.50
N SER A 67 -7.05 19.39 -3.49
CA SER A 67 -5.87 20.11 -3.98
C SER A 67 -5.43 21.24 -3.06
N ALA A 68 -6.28 21.66 -2.12
CA ALA A 68 -5.95 22.72 -1.19
C ALA A 68 -4.84 22.27 -0.24
N TRP A 69 -3.73 23.02 -0.25
CA TRP A 69 -2.60 22.82 0.66
C TRP A 69 -2.71 23.77 1.85
N GLY A 70 -2.55 23.24 3.06
CA GLY A 70 -2.52 24.05 4.27
C GLY A 70 -3.86 24.13 5.00
N ALA A 71 -3.98 25.13 5.89
CA ALA A 71 -5.09 25.24 6.85
C ALA A 71 -6.38 25.85 6.29
N VAL A 72 -6.49 26.09 4.99
CA VAL A 72 -7.70 26.68 4.40
C VAL A 72 -8.80 25.63 4.40
N PRO A 73 -9.88 25.82 5.19
CA PRO A 73 -10.97 24.87 5.26
C PRO A 73 -11.87 25.04 4.03
N ALA A 74 -11.50 24.41 2.93
CA ALA A 74 -12.32 24.35 1.73
C ALA A 74 -12.90 22.94 1.57
N GLY A 75 -14.19 22.84 1.29
CA GLY A 75 -14.86 21.58 0.98
C GLY A 75 -15.13 20.64 2.16
N PRO A 76 -15.50 19.38 1.88
CA PRO A 76 -15.86 18.39 2.88
C PRO A 76 -14.66 17.96 3.73
N GLY A 77 -14.92 17.58 4.99
CA GLY A 77 -13.89 17.27 5.97
C GLY A 77 -12.91 16.17 5.52
N PHE A 78 -13.39 15.15 4.81
CA PHE A 78 -12.56 14.05 4.32
C PHE A 78 -11.53 14.47 3.23
N ALA A 79 -11.81 15.55 2.51
CA ALA A 79 -10.92 16.05 1.48
C ALA A 79 -9.70 16.80 2.06
N ARG A 80 -9.83 17.25 3.34
CA ARG A 80 -8.76 18.01 4.00
C ARG A 80 -7.53 17.12 4.22
N GLY A 81 -6.39 17.63 3.83
CA GLY A 81 -5.13 16.88 3.94
C GLY A 81 -4.96 15.75 2.92
N GLY A 82 -5.90 15.54 2.00
CA GLY A 82 -5.82 14.51 0.98
C GLY A 82 -4.55 14.63 0.15
N MET A 83 -4.24 15.83 -0.35
CA MET A 83 -3.03 16.07 -1.14
C MET A 83 -1.74 15.88 -0.32
N SER A 84 -1.67 16.36 0.92
CA SER A 84 -0.50 16.18 1.76
C SER A 84 -0.25 14.70 2.07
N SER A 85 -1.29 13.93 2.37
CA SER A 85 -1.21 12.47 2.57
C SER A 85 -0.79 11.75 1.30
N TYR A 86 -1.33 12.15 0.15
CA TYR A 86 -0.96 11.59 -1.15
C TYR A 86 0.53 11.81 -1.45
N LEU A 87 1.04 13.03 -1.28
CA LEU A 87 2.44 13.36 -1.53
C LEU A 87 3.37 12.66 -0.52
N ALA A 88 3.04 12.68 0.77
CA ALA A 88 3.80 11.97 1.79
C ALA A 88 3.88 10.46 1.53
N SER A 89 2.80 9.85 1.02
CA SER A 89 2.76 8.42 0.71
C SER A 89 3.79 7.99 -0.34
N ARG A 90 4.32 8.91 -1.15
CA ARG A 90 5.36 8.59 -2.15
C ARG A 90 6.65 8.09 -1.51
N ALA A 91 6.95 8.53 -0.29
CA ALA A 91 8.12 8.06 0.44
C ALA A 91 7.99 6.60 0.92
N TYR A 92 6.77 6.03 1.01
CA TYR A 92 6.53 4.67 1.51
C TYR A 92 7.20 3.58 0.67
N THR A 93 7.46 3.83 -0.60
CA THR A 93 8.19 2.91 -1.48
C THR A 93 9.69 3.00 -1.34
N ILE A 94 10.20 3.94 -0.56
CA ILE A 94 11.63 4.23 -0.38
C ILE A 94 12.08 3.79 1.02
N TYR A 95 11.48 4.35 2.07
CA TYR A 95 11.90 4.04 3.43
C TYR A 95 11.37 2.69 3.93
N GLY A 96 12.00 2.14 4.96
CA GLY A 96 11.71 0.78 5.43
C GLY A 96 12.12 -0.32 4.43
N GLY A 97 13.05 0.00 3.53
CA GLY A 97 13.51 -0.84 2.44
C GLY A 97 12.83 -0.48 1.10
N ALA A 98 13.64 0.00 0.14
CA ALA A 98 13.14 0.38 -1.16
C ALA A 98 12.43 -0.79 -1.87
N SER A 99 11.41 -0.49 -2.67
CA SER A 99 10.61 -1.50 -3.36
C SER A 99 11.47 -2.43 -4.23
N GLU A 100 12.53 -1.91 -4.84
CA GLU A 100 13.49 -2.68 -5.64
C GLU A 100 14.23 -3.71 -4.79
N VAL A 101 14.68 -3.31 -3.60
CA VAL A 101 15.35 -4.21 -2.64
C VAL A 101 14.39 -5.30 -2.16
N GLN A 102 13.15 -4.93 -1.84
CA GLN A 102 12.14 -5.90 -1.41
C GLN A 102 11.80 -6.91 -2.54
N LYS A 103 11.72 -6.45 -3.79
CA LYS A 103 11.55 -7.33 -4.95
C LYS A 103 12.72 -8.28 -5.13
N ASP A 104 13.95 -7.81 -4.91
CA ASP A 104 15.16 -8.66 -4.94
C ASP A 104 15.12 -9.76 -3.86
N VAL A 105 14.65 -9.41 -2.66
CA VAL A 105 14.47 -10.38 -1.56
C VAL A 105 13.46 -11.45 -1.94
N VAL A 106 12.31 -11.06 -2.48
CA VAL A 106 11.27 -11.98 -2.95
C VAL A 106 11.79 -12.86 -4.08
N ALA A 107 12.46 -12.28 -5.07
CA ALA A 107 13.02 -13.03 -6.21
C ALA A 107 14.00 -14.12 -5.75
N LYS A 108 14.89 -13.80 -4.82
CA LYS A 108 15.89 -14.74 -4.31
C LYS A 108 15.29 -15.81 -3.41
N ASN A 109 14.49 -15.40 -2.43
CA ASN A 109 14.10 -16.27 -1.33
C ASN A 109 12.77 -17.01 -1.56
N VAL A 110 11.89 -16.46 -2.42
CA VAL A 110 10.60 -17.09 -2.76
C VAL A 110 10.69 -17.80 -4.09
N LEU A 111 11.24 -17.13 -5.11
CA LEU A 111 11.28 -17.66 -6.48
C LEU A 111 12.58 -18.40 -6.82
N GLY A 112 13.59 -18.38 -5.95
CA GLY A 112 14.88 -19.04 -6.19
C GLY A 112 15.71 -18.46 -7.35
N ILE A 113 15.38 -17.24 -7.79
CA ILE A 113 16.06 -16.60 -8.92
C ILE A 113 17.42 -16.10 -8.47
N LYS A 114 18.48 -16.68 -9.02
CA LYS A 114 19.85 -16.21 -8.78
C LYS A 114 20.16 -15.03 -9.71
N ARG A 115 20.78 -14.00 -9.14
CA ARG A 115 21.29 -12.89 -9.93
C ARG A 115 22.41 -13.41 -10.84
N SER A 116 22.29 -13.26 -12.14
CA SER A 116 23.40 -13.47 -13.07
C SER A 116 24.49 -12.43 -12.75
N LYS A 117 25.74 -12.88 -12.62
CA LYS A 117 26.90 -12.00 -12.46
C LYS A 117 27.16 -11.21 -13.73
#